data_60bc716b5e0455f0b0259f2cfbe0283d
#
_entry.id   60bc716b5e0455f0b0259f2cfbe0283d
#
_cell.length_a   1.000
_cell.length_b   1.000
_cell.length_c   1.000
_cell.angle_alpha   90.00
_cell.angle_beta   90.00
_cell.angle_gamma   90.00
#
_symmetry.space_group_name_H-M   'P 1'
#
loop_
_entity.id
_entity.type
_entity.pdbx_description
1 polymer ?
#
loop_
_entity_poly.entity_id
_entity_poly.type
_entity_poly.pdbx_seq_one_letter_code
_entity_poly.pdbx_strand_id
1 'polypeptide(L)'
;RPNIKKMIMKFYSSEKDLLTAYQKGEVEIINAVTPQELEKIKASNNVKTLYLPRIFGVFLNQNSAKVLTKKEIRQALNLSVDRKKIIDDVLKGFGAELFYPLPAGTFGALSKSETDIYSLEKAKELLDKNGWKMNTGEQVLEKKIGKELFKFSFSISTSDAPELKETAYLLKSMWEKIGAKVEVKIFETGDLTQNVIRPRKYDALLFGEIVGRDPDPFAFWHSSQRNDPGLNVALYTNIKADKLLEEARGIQDETKRADKYKEFQEEVSKDTPAIFLFSPKFIYVIPKNLKGTDDMESITVPSERFSTIHKWYRTTDKVWKIFAK
;
A
#
# COMPACT_ATOMS: atom_id res chain seq x y z
N ARG A 1 17.15 34.84 -2.76
CA ARG A 1 17.76 34.33 -4.02
C ARG A 1 17.99 32.82 -3.83
N PRO A 2 17.61 31.97 -4.78
CA PRO A 2 17.94 30.53 -4.69
C PRO A 2 19.47 30.35 -4.79
N ASN A 3 19.99 29.37 -4.04
CA ASN A 3 21.44 29.08 -4.04
C ASN A 3 21.85 28.30 -5.30
N ILE A 4 20.94 27.55 -5.89
CA ILE A 4 21.17 26.79 -7.14
C ILE A 4 20.69 27.64 -8.32
N LYS A 5 21.61 28.02 -9.22
CA LYS A 5 21.32 28.88 -10.37
C LYS A 5 20.61 28.14 -11.51
N LYS A 6 20.92 26.85 -11.69
CA LYS A 6 20.42 26.06 -12.82
C LYS A 6 20.24 24.60 -12.40
N MET A 7 19.08 24.03 -12.71
CA MET A 7 18.79 22.60 -12.61
C MET A 7 18.44 22.09 -14.01
N ILE A 8 18.97 20.94 -14.37
CA ILE A 8 18.70 20.27 -15.64
C ILE A 8 17.98 18.96 -15.33
N MET A 9 16.77 18.81 -15.81
CA MET A 9 16.03 17.56 -15.74
C MET A 9 16.20 16.77 -17.04
N LYS A 10 16.63 15.51 -16.92
CA LYS A 10 16.70 14.56 -18.02
C LYS A 10 15.67 13.47 -17.81
N PHE A 11 14.98 13.10 -18.88
CA PHE A 11 13.96 12.05 -18.87
C PHE A 11 14.49 10.81 -19.58
N TYR A 12 14.21 9.65 -19.02
CA TYR A 12 14.65 8.35 -19.53
C TYR A 12 13.42 7.45 -19.73
N SER A 13 13.45 6.60 -20.75
CA SER A 13 12.36 5.70 -21.10
C SER A 13 12.26 4.47 -20.19
N SER A 14 13.36 4.12 -19.52
CA SER A 14 13.41 2.96 -18.62
C SER A 14 14.27 3.25 -17.38
N GLU A 15 14.02 2.51 -16.30
CA GLU A 15 14.87 2.51 -15.10
C GLU A 15 16.31 2.10 -15.42
N LYS A 16 16.51 1.14 -16.34
CA LYS A 16 17.82 0.70 -16.77
C LYS A 16 18.63 1.84 -17.41
N ASP A 17 18.00 2.64 -18.27
CA ASP A 17 18.67 3.77 -18.92
C ASP A 17 19.00 4.87 -17.91
N LEU A 18 18.07 5.14 -16.96
CA LEU A 18 18.29 6.06 -15.86
C LEU A 18 19.50 5.65 -15.01
N LEU A 19 19.59 4.39 -14.61
CA LEU A 19 20.70 3.86 -13.82
C LEU A 19 22.01 3.88 -14.58
N THR A 20 21.99 3.59 -15.87
CA THR A 20 23.16 3.68 -16.75
C THR A 20 23.70 5.11 -16.81
N ALA A 21 22.83 6.10 -16.99
CA ALA A 21 23.19 7.51 -17.01
C ALA A 21 23.73 7.99 -15.65
N TYR A 22 23.13 7.50 -14.57
CA TYR A 22 23.59 7.79 -13.21
C TYR A 22 25.01 7.23 -12.95
N GLN A 23 25.25 5.97 -13.32
CA GLN A 23 26.57 5.33 -13.19
C GLN A 23 27.66 6.03 -14.01
N LYS A 24 27.31 6.58 -15.17
CA LYS A 24 28.20 7.41 -16.01
C LYS A 24 28.40 8.85 -15.50
N GLY A 25 27.68 9.25 -14.46
CA GLY A 25 27.72 10.62 -13.94
C GLY A 25 27.02 11.66 -14.81
N GLU A 26 26.18 11.25 -15.75
CA GLU A 26 25.39 12.15 -16.61
C GLU A 26 24.25 12.83 -15.83
N VAL A 27 23.79 12.20 -14.75
CA VAL A 27 22.86 12.73 -13.76
C VAL A 27 23.37 12.41 -12.36
N GLU A 28 23.14 13.31 -11.41
CA GLU A 28 23.65 13.20 -10.03
C GLU A 28 22.54 12.88 -9.02
N ILE A 29 21.30 13.12 -9.40
CA ILE A 29 20.12 12.95 -8.57
C ILE A 29 19.15 12.08 -9.35
N ILE A 30 18.66 11.02 -8.73
CA ILE A 30 17.68 10.13 -9.36
C ILE A 30 16.54 9.79 -8.39
N ASN A 31 15.37 9.56 -8.96
CA ASN A 31 14.20 9.04 -8.28
C ASN A 31 13.56 7.93 -9.11
N ALA A 32 12.51 7.32 -8.59
CA ALA A 32 11.83 6.19 -9.23
C ALA A 32 12.77 4.99 -9.47
N VAL A 33 13.63 4.73 -8.48
CA VAL A 33 14.50 3.57 -8.43
C VAL A 33 13.81 2.50 -7.59
N THR A 34 13.73 1.29 -8.11
CA THR A 34 13.20 0.15 -7.37
C THR A 34 14.14 -0.24 -6.22
N PRO A 35 13.64 -0.79 -5.11
CA PRO A 35 14.49 -1.26 -4.02
C PRO A 35 15.57 -2.25 -4.47
N GLN A 36 15.25 -3.13 -5.41
CA GLN A 36 16.16 -4.14 -5.97
C GLN A 36 17.33 -3.51 -6.74
N GLU A 37 17.05 -2.46 -7.50
CA GLU A 37 18.10 -1.75 -8.25
C GLU A 37 18.93 -0.83 -7.37
N LEU A 38 18.36 -0.34 -6.26
CA LEU A 38 19.08 0.50 -5.30
C LEU A 38 20.27 -0.23 -4.67
N GLU A 39 20.17 -1.55 -4.45
CA GLU A 39 21.29 -2.37 -3.93
C GLU A 39 22.51 -2.33 -4.85
N LYS A 40 22.31 -2.08 -6.15
CA LYS A 40 23.38 -1.97 -7.15
C LYS A 40 24.04 -0.58 -7.19
N ILE A 41 23.42 0.41 -6.52
CA ILE A 41 23.96 1.76 -6.46
C ILE A 41 24.95 1.83 -5.30
N LYS A 42 26.22 2.16 -5.61
CA LYS A 42 27.28 2.26 -4.60
C LYS A 42 26.90 3.21 -3.46
N ALA A 43 27.21 2.82 -2.23
CA ALA A 43 26.91 3.50 -0.97
C ALA A 43 27.51 4.92 -0.78
N SER A 44 28.04 5.56 -1.84
CA SER A 44 28.65 6.90 -1.78
C SER A 44 27.64 8.05 -1.69
N ASN A 45 26.36 7.77 -1.92
CA ASN A 45 25.31 8.77 -1.97
C ASN A 45 24.34 8.67 -0.78
N ASN A 46 23.62 9.75 -0.52
CA ASN A 46 22.56 9.72 0.45
C ASN A 46 21.27 9.20 -0.22
N VAL A 47 20.72 8.13 0.33
CA VAL A 47 19.38 7.66 -0.02
C VAL A 47 18.42 8.32 0.96
N LYS A 48 17.62 9.25 0.48
CA LYS A 48 16.48 9.79 1.23
C LYS A 48 15.23 8.97 0.93
N THR A 49 14.47 8.69 1.96
CA THR A 49 13.17 8.04 1.85
C THR A 49 12.11 9.00 2.33
N LEU A 50 11.06 9.19 1.53
CA LEU A 50 9.94 10.05 1.85
C LEU A 50 8.67 9.21 1.93
N TYR A 51 7.74 9.60 2.80
CA TYR A 51 6.45 8.93 2.87
C TYR A 51 5.60 9.31 1.66
N LEU A 52 5.01 8.28 1.03
CA LEU A 52 3.98 8.44 0.01
C LEU A 52 2.64 7.99 0.60
N PRO A 53 1.58 8.80 0.55
CA PRO A 53 0.27 8.39 1.03
C PRO A 53 -0.39 7.45 0.01
N ARG A 54 0.20 6.30 -0.19
CA ARG A 54 -0.28 5.21 -1.03
C ARG A 54 -0.62 4.02 -0.15
N ILE A 55 -1.71 3.38 -0.46
CA ILE A 55 -2.22 2.20 0.22
C ILE A 55 -2.11 1.03 -0.72
N PHE A 56 -1.36 0.00 -0.34
CA PHE A 56 -1.45 -1.29 -1.01
C PHE A 56 -2.17 -2.27 -0.10
N GLY A 57 -3.16 -2.94 -0.68
CA GLY A 57 -4.00 -3.87 0.06
C GLY A 57 -4.68 -4.87 -0.85
N VAL A 58 -5.31 -5.87 -0.23
CA VAL A 58 -6.16 -6.84 -0.91
C VAL A 58 -7.61 -6.51 -0.58
N PHE A 59 -8.34 -6.08 -1.59
CA PHE A 59 -9.76 -5.73 -1.51
C PHE A 59 -10.60 -6.97 -1.80
N LEU A 60 -11.52 -7.30 -0.89
CA LEU A 60 -12.25 -8.57 -0.87
C LEU A 60 -13.66 -8.40 -1.45
N ASN A 61 -13.88 -8.95 -2.65
CA ASN A 61 -15.18 -8.90 -3.31
C ASN A 61 -16.12 -10.00 -2.78
N GLN A 62 -16.94 -9.63 -1.82
CA GLN A 62 -17.90 -10.53 -1.20
C GLN A 62 -19.05 -10.93 -2.14
N ASN A 63 -19.24 -10.22 -3.26
CA ASN A 63 -20.28 -10.54 -4.25
C ASN A 63 -19.82 -11.63 -5.23
N SER A 64 -18.52 -11.80 -5.44
CA SER A 64 -17.96 -12.82 -6.34
C SER A 64 -17.70 -14.13 -5.59
N ALA A 65 -16.84 -14.10 -4.57
CA ALA A 65 -16.50 -15.29 -3.82
C ALA A 65 -17.32 -15.40 -2.53
N LYS A 66 -18.30 -16.32 -2.51
CA LYS A 66 -19.19 -16.52 -1.35
C LYS A 66 -18.45 -16.82 -0.04
N VAL A 67 -17.29 -17.46 -0.09
CA VAL A 67 -16.48 -17.73 1.09
C VAL A 67 -16.01 -16.45 1.76
N LEU A 68 -15.76 -15.38 1.00
CA LEU A 68 -15.35 -14.08 1.50
C LEU A 68 -16.51 -13.31 2.18
N THR A 69 -17.75 -13.76 2.09
CA THR A 69 -18.85 -13.21 2.90
C THR A 69 -18.71 -13.58 4.38
N LYS A 70 -17.94 -14.62 4.70
CA LYS A 70 -17.75 -15.10 6.07
C LYS A 70 -16.74 -14.21 6.79
N LYS A 71 -17.18 -13.54 7.85
CA LYS A 71 -16.34 -12.58 8.59
C LYS A 71 -15.09 -13.25 9.18
N GLU A 72 -15.25 -14.44 9.72
CA GLU A 72 -14.16 -15.23 10.28
C GLU A 72 -13.08 -15.56 9.24
N ILE A 73 -13.46 -15.77 7.97
CA ILE A 73 -12.51 -15.97 6.86
C ILE A 73 -11.70 -14.70 6.63
N ARG A 74 -12.34 -13.54 6.49
CA ARG A 74 -11.65 -12.28 6.25
C ARG A 74 -10.70 -11.91 7.40
N GLN A 75 -11.16 -12.14 8.64
CA GLN A 75 -10.33 -11.93 9.83
C GLN A 75 -9.15 -12.89 9.89
N ALA A 76 -9.34 -14.17 9.57
CA ALA A 76 -8.26 -15.15 9.53
C ALA A 76 -7.23 -14.82 8.44
N LEU A 77 -7.70 -14.41 7.26
CA LEU A 77 -6.82 -13.93 6.20
C LEU A 77 -5.97 -12.73 6.68
N ASN A 78 -6.58 -11.75 7.37
CA ASN A 78 -5.86 -10.59 7.90
C ASN A 78 -4.85 -10.95 9.00
N LEU A 79 -5.21 -11.85 9.93
CA LEU A 79 -4.33 -12.32 11.00
C LEU A 79 -3.12 -13.11 10.49
N SER A 80 -3.25 -13.78 9.35
CA SER A 80 -2.19 -14.64 8.79
C SER A 80 -1.22 -13.91 7.85
N VAL A 81 -1.36 -12.59 7.68
CA VAL A 81 -0.45 -11.79 6.84
C VAL A 81 0.70 -11.22 7.67
N ASP A 82 1.91 -11.68 7.38
CA ASP A 82 3.16 -11.12 7.87
C ASP A 82 3.57 -9.90 7.00
N ARG A 83 3.11 -8.72 7.40
CA ARG A 83 3.38 -7.46 6.67
C ARG A 83 4.86 -7.11 6.67
N LYS A 84 5.52 -7.37 7.81
CA LYS A 84 6.96 -7.12 7.92
C LYS A 84 7.74 -7.95 6.91
N LYS A 85 7.40 -9.24 6.77
CA LYS A 85 8.02 -10.11 5.77
C LYS A 85 7.80 -9.60 4.34
N ILE A 86 6.61 -9.10 4.00
CA ILE A 86 6.36 -8.51 2.68
C ILE A 86 7.26 -7.29 2.46
N ILE A 87 7.38 -6.41 3.46
CA ILE A 87 8.23 -5.22 3.36
C ILE A 87 9.71 -5.60 3.22
N ASP A 88 10.20 -6.57 3.99
CA ASP A 88 11.59 -6.98 3.96
C ASP A 88 11.95 -7.72 2.66
N ASP A 89 11.11 -8.67 2.24
CA ASP A 89 11.41 -9.53 1.09
C ASP A 89 11.17 -8.81 -0.25
N VAL A 90 10.02 -8.11 -0.38
CA VAL A 90 9.61 -7.48 -1.65
C VAL A 90 10.11 -6.05 -1.75
N LEU A 91 9.94 -5.24 -0.70
CA LEU A 91 10.28 -3.82 -0.71
C LEU A 91 11.67 -3.52 -0.14
N LYS A 92 12.44 -4.54 0.26
CA LYS A 92 13.79 -4.38 0.83
C LYS A 92 13.86 -3.35 1.96
N GLY A 93 12.83 -3.28 2.80
CA GLY A 93 12.69 -2.32 3.90
C GLY A 93 12.14 -0.94 3.50
N PHE A 94 11.90 -0.69 2.21
CA PHE A 94 11.39 0.60 1.72
C PHE A 94 9.86 0.66 1.72
N GLY A 95 9.26 0.33 2.86
CA GLY A 95 7.82 0.39 3.10
C GLY A 95 7.53 0.65 4.58
N ALA A 96 6.26 0.91 4.88
CA ALA A 96 5.71 0.93 6.22
C ALA A 96 4.50 -0.02 6.28
N GLU A 97 4.37 -0.77 7.38
CA GLU A 97 3.20 -1.61 7.59
C GLU A 97 1.91 -0.78 7.58
N LEU A 98 0.87 -1.32 6.98
CA LEU A 98 -0.44 -0.68 6.90
C LEU A 98 -1.51 -1.62 7.44
N PHE A 99 -2.32 -1.12 8.38
CA PHE A 99 -3.40 -1.87 9.03
C PHE A 99 -4.78 -1.28 8.77
N TYR A 100 -4.84 -0.01 8.35
CA TYR A 100 -6.06 0.78 8.21
C TYR A 100 -6.12 1.48 6.85
N PRO A 101 -7.31 1.98 6.46
CA PRO A 101 -7.50 2.69 5.18
C PRO A 101 -6.72 4.00 5.02
N LEU A 102 -6.19 4.56 6.09
CA LEU A 102 -5.36 5.78 6.02
C LEU A 102 -3.94 5.46 6.50
N PRO A 103 -2.91 5.77 5.71
CA PRO A 103 -1.52 5.58 6.11
C PRO A 103 -1.14 6.41 7.33
N ALA A 104 -0.26 5.88 8.18
CA ALA A 104 0.27 6.61 9.32
C ALA A 104 0.90 7.95 8.88
N GLY A 105 0.64 9.01 9.65
CA GLY A 105 1.08 10.37 9.33
C GLY A 105 0.16 11.15 8.40
N THR A 106 -0.91 10.55 7.87
CA THR A 106 -1.99 11.29 7.20
C THR A 106 -3.00 11.80 8.22
N PHE A 107 -3.73 12.84 7.86
CA PHE A 107 -4.74 13.44 8.71
C PHE A 107 -5.82 12.42 9.10
N GLY A 108 -6.10 12.30 10.39
CA GLY A 108 -7.13 11.39 10.93
C GLY A 108 -6.75 9.89 10.91
N ALA A 109 -5.51 9.53 10.58
CA ALA A 109 -5.07 8.14 10.58
C ALA A 109 -5.04 7.55 11.99
N LEU A 110 -5.41 6.26 12.10
CA LEU A 110 -5.21 5.47 13.31
C LEU A 110 -3.75 5.01 13.42
N SER A 111 -3.29 4.93 14.67
CA SER A 111 -2.02 4.26 14.96
C SER A 111 -2.22 2.74 15.05
N LYS A 112 -1.15 1.97 14.78
CA LYS A 112 -1.13 0.52 14.97
C LYS A 112 -1.60 0.17 16.39
N SER A 113 -2.56 -0.74 16.48
CA SER A 113 -3.07 -1.28 17.75
C SER A 113 -2.27 -2.50 18.18
N GLU A 114 -2.27 -2.81 19.48
CA GLU A 114 -1.74 -4.07 20.02
C GLU A 114 -2.47 -5.31 19.48
N THR A 115 -3.67 -5.15 18.95
CA THR A 115 -4.43 -6.21 18.29
C THR A 115 -4.04 -6.43 16.82
N ASP A 116 -3.29 -5.50 16.21
CA ASP A 116 -2.80 -5.58 14.84
C ASP A 116 -1.55 -6.45 14.77
N ILE A 117 -1.74 -7.74 15.04
CA ILE A 117 -0.66 -8.72 15.12
C ILE A 117 -0.80 -9.77 14.02
N TYR A 118 0.36 -10.21 13.55
CA TYR A 118 0.47 -11.43 12.76
C TYR A 118 0.44 -12.65 13.69
N SER A 119 -0.48 -13.58 13.44
CA SER A 119 -0.50 -14.87 14.15
C SER A 119 -1.23 -15.93 13.34
N LEU A 120 -0.46 -16.91 12.87
CA LEU A 120 -1.01 -18.09 12.20
C LEU A 120 -1.85 -18.95 13.17
N GLU A 121 -1.44 -19.04 14.43
CA GLU A 121 -2.12 -19.78 15.46
C GLU A 121 -3.50 -19.23 15.71
N LYS A 122 -3.62 -17.92 15.96
CA LYS A 122 -4.91 -17.25 16.15
C LYS A 122 -5.81 -17.36 14.92
N ALA A 123 -5.25 -17.28 13.72
CA ALA A 123 -6.01 -17.46 12.49
C ALA A 123 -6.60 -18.88 12.39
N LYS A 124 -5.81 -19.91 12.67
CA LYS A 124 -6.27 -21.31 12.69
C LYS A 124 -7.31 -21.58 13.78
N GLU A 125 -7.07 -21.08 15.00
CA GLU A 125 -8.03 -21.18 16.10
C GLU A 125 -9.35 -20.51 15.76
N LEU A 126 -9.33 -19.33 15.13
CA LEU A 126 -10.54 -18.64 14.72
C LEU A 126 -11.34 -19.48 13.72
N LEU A 127 -10.68 -20.07 12.74
CA LEU A 127 -11.31 -20.93 11.74
C LEU A 127 -11.89 -22.20 12.38
N ASP A 128 -11.13 -22.89 13.25
CA ASP A 128 -11.59 -24.09 13.92
C ASP A 128 -12.79 -23.82 14.86
N LYS A 129 -12.73 -22.77 15.69
CA LYS A 129 -13.84 -22.33 16.55
C LYS A 129 -15.11 -22.02 15.76
N ASN A 130 -14.98 -21.59 14.51
CA ASN A 130 -16.10 -21.34 13.62
C ASN A 130 -16.51 -22.56 12.78
N GLY A 131 -15.93 -23.74 13.05
CA GLY A 131 -16.36 -25.01 12.46
C GLY A 131 -15.82 -25.25 11.05
N TRP A 132 -14.74 -24.58 10.63
CA TRP A 132 -14.01 -24.89 9.41
C TRP A 132 -13.16 -26.14 9.63
N LYS A 133 -13.29 -27.15 8.77
CA LYS A 133 -12.60 -28.44 8.88
C LYS A 133 -11.81 -28.73 7.62
N MET A 134 -10.65 -29.40 7.79
CA MET A 134 -9.79 -29.78 6.67
C MET A 134 -10.43 -30.91 5.88
N ASN A 135 -10.64 -30.69 4.59
CA ASN A 135 -10.90 -31.72 3.61
C ASN A 135 -9.58 -32.41 3.25
N THR A 136 -9.38 -33.64 3.68
CA THR A 136 -8.12 -34.36 3.50
C THR A 136 -7.85 -34.75 2.04
N GLY A 137 -8.88 -34.83 1.19
CA GLY A 137 -8.72 -35.13 -0.23
C GLY A 137 -8.23 -33.92 -1.05
N GLU A 138 -8.73 -32.72 -0.73
CA GLU A 138 -8.37 -31.51 -1.46
C GLU A 138 -7.37 -30.62 -0.71
N GLN A 139 -7.07 -30.93 0.55
CA GLN A 139 -6.22 -30.14 1.46
C GLN A 139 -6.67 -28.68 1.58
N VAL A 140 -7.98 -28.45 1.62
CA VAL A 140 -8.61 -27.14 1.75
C VAL A 140 -9.60 -27.17 2.91
N LEU A 141 -9.70 -26.06 3.66
CA LEU A 141 -10.74 -25.96 4.69
C LEU A 141 -12.12 -25.81 4.05
N GLU A 142 -13.10 -26.51 4.63
CA GLU A 142 -14.49 -26.42 4.21
C GLU A 142 -15.43 -26.33 5.42
N LYS A 143 -16.60 -25.78 5.20
CA LYS A 143 -17.65 -25.65 6.21
C LYS A 143 -19.02 -25.81 5.57
N LYS A 144 -19.84 -26.68 6.10
CA LYS A 144 -21.23 -26.82 5.69
C LYS A 144 -22.12 -25.89 6.51
N ILE A 145 -22.88 -25.05 5.83
CA ILE A 145 -23.86 -24.13 6.45
C ILE A 145 -25.22 -24.41 5.82
N GLY A 146 -26.12 -24.98 6.59
CA GLY A 146 -27.38 -25.47 6.05
C GLY A 146 -27.16 -26.57 5.00
N LYS A 147 -27.60 -26.36 3.78
CA LYS A 147 -27.38 -27.28 2.64
C LYS A 147 -26.18 -26.91 1.78
N GLU A 148 -25.54 -25.76 1.99
CA GLU A 148 -24.44 -25.27 1.17
C GLU A 148 -23.08 -25.64 1.78
N LEU A 149 -22.16 -26.11 0.93
CA LEU A 149 -20.77 -26.39 1.30
C LEU A 149 -19.90 -25.22 0.83
N PHE A 150 -19.25 -24.55 1.78
CA PHE A 150 -18.28 -23.51 1.52
C PHE A 150 -16.88 -24.10 1.56
N LYS A 151 -16.12 -23.94 0.48
CA LYS A 151 -14.68 -24.26 0.44
C LYS A 151 -13.89 -22.96 0.62
N PHE A 152 -12.82 -23.00 1.40
CA PHE A 152 -11.93 -21.87 1.58
C PHE A 152 -11.02 -21.72 0.35
N SER A 153 -11.63 -21.39 -0.77
CA SER A 153 -10.96 -21.25 -2.06
C SER A 153 -11.42 -19.97 -2.75
N PHE A 154 -10.46 -19.22 -3.29
CA PHE A 154 -10.70 -17.97 -4.04
C PHE A 154 -9.49 -17.61 -4.89
N SER A 155 -9.67 -16.65 -5.82
CA SER A 155 -8.59 -16.11 -6.62
C SER A 155 -8.17 -14.73 -6.15
N ILE A 156 -6.87 -14.40 -6.29
CA ILE A 156 -6.33 -13.05 -6.12
C ILE A 156 -5.87 -12.53 -7.48
N SER A 157 -6.43 -11.41 -7.91
CA SER A 157 -6.08 -10.72 -9.16
C SER A 157 -5.17 -9.55 -8.87
N THR A 158 -4.13 -9.36 -9.70
CA THR A 158 -3.21 -8.21 -9.59
C THR A 158 -2.54 -7.91 -10.92
N SER A 159 -1.75 -6.82 -10.99
CA SER A 159 -0.96 -6.49 -12.17
C SER A 159 0.35 -7.28 -12.23
N ASP A 160 0.99 -7.22 -13.38
CA ASP A 160 2.30 -7.82 -13.67
C ASP A 160 3.49 -7.02 -13.09
N ALA A 161 3.23 -5.90 -12.40
CA ALA A 161 4.26 -5.15 -11.67
C ALA A 161 5.01 -6.09 -10.71
N PRO A 162 6.36 -6.14 -10.75
CA PRO A 162 7.15 -7.13 -10.02
C PRO A 162 6.79 -7.23 -8.55
N GLU A 163 6.69 -6.08 -7.86
CA GLU A 163 6.37 -6.00 -6.44
C GLU A 163 4.96 -6.53 -6.10
N LEU A 164 3.99 -6.32 -6.97
CA LEU A 164 2.63 -6.82 -6.76
C LEU A 164 2.53 -8.31 -7.03
N LYS A 165 3.22 -8.78 -8.07
CA LYS A 165 3.32 -10.20 -8.39
C LYS A 165 3.98 -10.99 -7.26
N GLU A 166 5.13 -10.53 -6.75
CA GLU A 166 5.84 -11.16 -5.63
C GLU A 166 4.98 -11.14 -4.37
N THR A 167 4.33 -10.02 -4.06
CA THR A 167 3.40 -9.88 -2.93
C THR A 167 2.24 -10.90 -3.04
N ALA A 168 1.63 -11.06 -4.22
CA ALA A 168 0.53 -12.02 -4.44
C ALA A 168 0.96 -13.46 -4.15
N TYR A 169 2.15 -13.87 -4.58
CA TYR A 169 2.67 -15.22 -4.29
C TYR A 169 3.03 -15.42 -2.82
N LEU A 170 3.56 -14.39 -2.14
CA LEU A 170 3.77 -14.45 -0.69
C LEU A 170 2.46 -14.59 0.07
N LEU A 171 1.44 -13.81 -0.28
CA LEU A 171 0.10 -13.91 0.32
C LEU A 171 -0.50 -15.28 0.10
N LYS A 172 -0.43 -15.84 -1.13
CA LYS A 172 -0.84 -17.21 -1.41
C LYS A 172 -0.17 -18.18 -0.44
N SER A 173 1.16 -18.14 -0.32
CA SER A 173 1.90 -19.01 0.59
C SER A 173 1.50 -18.85 2.06
N MET A 174 1.18 -17.62 2.51
CA MET A 174 0.71 -17.35 3.87
C MET A 174 -0.68 -17.93 4.11
N TRP A 175 -1.62 -17.73 3.17
CA TRP A 175 -3.00 -18.19 3.29
C TRP A 175 -3.16 -19.69 3.11
N GLU A 176 -2.31 -20.35 2.31
CA GLU A 176 -2.29 -21.81 2.21
C GLU A 176 -1.89 -22.47 3.54
N LYS A 177 -1.07 -21.81 4.38
CA LYS A 177 -0.71 -22.29 5.73
C LYS A 177 -1.89 -22.34 6.70
N ILE A 178 -2.95 -21.61 6.44
CA ILE A 178 -4.19 -21.61 7.23
C ILE A 178 -5.31 -22.41 6.55
N GLY A 179 -4.99 -23.18 5.49
CA GLY A 179 -5.92 -24.08 4.83
C GLY A 179 -6.76 -23.46 3.71
N ALA A 180 -6.36 -22.29 3.19
CA ALA A 180 -6.94 -21.73 1.98
C ALA A 180 -6.36 -22.40 0.72
N LYS A 181 -7.14 -22.40 -0.37
CA LYS A 181 -6.65 -22.67 -1.74
C LYS A 181 -6.74 -21.38 -2.52
N VAL A 182 -5.59 -20.82 -2.90
CA VAL A 182 -5.50 -19.50 -3.55
C VAL A 182 -4.93 -19.63 -4.95
N GLU A 183 -5.67 -19.12 -5.94
CA GLU A 183 -5.22 -18.98 -7.32
C GLU A 183 -4.73 -17.54 -7.56
N VAL A 184 -3.51 -17.38 -8.06
CA VAL A 184 -2.97 -16.05 -8.42
C VAL A 184 -3.20 -15.80 -9.90
N LYS A 185 -3.88 -14.69 -10.22
CA LYS A 185 -4.18 -14.23 -11.59
C LYS A 185 -3.43 -12.93 -11.86
N ILE A 186 -2.49 -12.97 -12.80
CA ILE A 186 -1.66 -11.82 -13.18
C ILE A 186 -2.15 -11.28 -14.51
N PHE A 187 -2.31 -9.96 -14.57
CA PHE A 187 -2.78 -9.22 -15.75
C PHE A 187 -1.80 -8.12 -16.11
N GLU A 188 -1.73 -7.74 -17.37
CA GLU A 188 -1.13 -6.47 -17.75
C GLU A 188 -1.96 -5.33 -17.14
N THR A 189 -1.32 -4.21 -16.77
CA THR A 189 -1.97 -3.12 -16.01
C THR A 189 -3.22 -2.55 -16.70
N GLY A 190 -3.20 -2.37 -18.01
CA GLY A 190 -4.35 -1.88 -18.78
C GLY A 190 -5.49 -2.89 -18.82
N ASP A 191 -5.17 -4.17 -19.03
CA ASP A 191 -6.13 -5.28 -19.01
C ASP A 191 -6.77 -5.44 -17.61
N LEU A 192 -5.97 -5.40 -16.55
CA LEU A 192 -6.46 -5.42 -15.17
C LEU A 192 -7.51 -4.32 -14.96
N THR A 193 -7.22 -3.11 -15.41
CA THR A 193 -8.12 -1.97 -15.21
C THR A 193 -9.43 -2.15 -15.98
N GLN A 194 -9.35 -2.47 -17.27
CA GLN A 194 -10.52 -2.46 -18.16
C GLN A 194 -11.39 -3.71 -18.00
N ASN A 195 -10.77 -4.88 -17.86
CA ASN A 195 -11.47 -6.16 -17.94
C ASN A 195 -11.70 -6.83 -16.58
N VAL A 196 -11.05 -6.36 -15.53
CA VAL A 196 -11.14 -6.95 -14.18
C VAL A 196 -11.69 -5.94 -13.17
N ILE A 197 -11.04 -4.77 -13.02
CA ILE A 197 -11.41 -3.79 -11.98
C ILE A 197 -12.74 -3.11 -12.31
N ARG A 198 -12.87 -2.51 -13.50
CA ARG A 198 -14.10 -1.80 -13.89
C ARG A 198 -15.35 -2.69 -13.80
N PRO A 199 -15.38 -3.88 -14.39
CA PRO A 199 -16.54 -4.77 -14.29
C PRO A 199 -16.62 -5.53 -12.96
N ARG A 200 -15.71 -5.29 -11.99
CA ARG A 200 -15.66 -5.97 -10.69
C ARG A 200 -15.55 -7.51 -10.78
N LYS A 201 -14.83 -8.02 -11.79
CA LYS A 201 -14.63 -9.45 -12.05
C LYS A 201 -13.41 -10.03 -11.34
N TYR A 202 -13.43 -10.04 -10.02
CA TYR A 202 -12.39 -10.62 -9.16
C TYR A 202 -13.00 -11.11 -7.85
N ASP A 203 -12.37 -12.10 -7.22
CA ASP A 203 -12.70 -12.52 -5.86
C ASP A 203 -11.96 -11.65 -4.84
N ALA A 204 -10.66 -11.50 -5.02
CA ALA A 204 -9.82 -10.60 -4.26
C ALA A 204 -8.93 -9.81 -5.24
N LEU A 205 -8.70 -8.52 -4.97
CA LEU A 205 -7.91 -7.62 -5.80
C LEU A 205 -6.75 -7.08 -4.98
N LEU A 206 -5.51 -7.46 -5.33
CA LEU A 206 -4.31 -6.79 -4.82
C LEU A 206 -4.02 -5.57 -5.67
N PHE A 207 -4.21 -4.40 -5.10
CA PHE A 207 -4.13 -3.13 -5.82
C PHE A 207 -3.67 -1.99 -4.92
N GLY A 208 -3.29 -0.86 -5.52
CA GLY A 208 -2.86 0.35 -4.83
C GLY A 208 -3.85 1.50 -5.00
N GLU A 209 -4.11 2.22 -3.92
CA GLU A 209 -4.86 3.48 -3.89
C GLU A 209 -3.92 4.64 -3.57
N ILE A 210 -4.16 5.81 -4.17
CA ILE A 210 -3.44 7.05 -3.87
C ILE A 210 -4.35 7.92 -3.02
N VAL A 211 -3.94 8.17 -1.79
CA VAL A 211 -4.62 9.09 -0.87
C VAL A 211 -3.98 10.47 -1.02
N GLY A 212 -4.78 11.52 -1.06
CA GLY A 212 -4.28 12.90 -1.09
C GLY A 212 -3.66 13.35 0.24
N ARG A 213 -3.10 14.56 0.23
CA ARG A 213 -2.57 15.19 1.47
C ARG A 213 -3.68 15.43 2.49
N ASP A 214 -4.84 15.87 2.04
CA ASP A 214 -6.08 15.89 2.82
C ASP A 214 -6.91 14.67 2.38
N PRO A 215 -6.89 13.59 3.17
CA PRO A 215 -7.55 12.37 2.76
C PRO A 215 -9.06 12.56 2.74
N ASP A 216 -9.67 12.20 1.61
CA ASP A 216 -11.11 12.03 1.52
C ASP A 216 -11.40 10.59 1.11
N PRO A 217 -11.56 9.68 2.08
CA PRO A 217 -11.77 8.27 1.80
C PRO A 217 -13.14 7.95 1.18
N PHE A 218 -14.03 8.93 1.03
CA PHE A 218 -15.36 8.75 0.46
C PHE A 218 -15.34 8.05 -0.91
N ALA A 219 -14.45 8.50 -1.81
CA ALA A 219 -14.39 7.95 -3.17
C ALA A 219 -14.03 6.46 -3.20
N PHE A 220 -13.25 5.99 -2.22
CA PHE A 220 -12.80 4.61 -2.14
C PHE A 220 -13.68 3.71 -1.28
N TRP A 221 -14.46 4.29 -0.36
CA TRP A 221 -15.11 3.49 0.69
C TRP A 221 -16.62 3.67 0.80
N HIS A 222 -17.17 4.79 0.34
CA HIS A 222 -18.63 5.02 0.42
C HIS A 222 -19.38 4.05 -0.50
N SER A 223 -20.53 3.55 -0.07
CA SER A 223 -21.29 2.53 -0.80
C SER A 223 -21.82 3.02 -2.16
N SER A 224 -22.04 4.33 -2.33
CA SER A 224 -22.41 4.91 -3.64
C SER A 224 -21.31 4.78 -4.70
N GLN A 225 -20.08 4.50 -4.30
CA GLN A 225 -18.90 4.41 -5.17
C GLN A 225 -18.55 2.97 -5.60
N ARG A 226 -19.45 2.00 -5.37
CA ARG A 226 -19.21 0.58 -5.68
C ARG A 226 -19.17 0.26 -7.17
N ASN A 227 -19.98 0.96 -7.96
CA ASN A 227 -20.07 0.71 -9.39
C ASN A 227 -19.12 1.63 -10.16
N ASP A 228 -18.62 1.17 -11.32
CA ASP A 228 -17.83 2.02 -12.22
C ASP A 228 -18.65 3.28 -12.62
N PRO A 229 -18.07 4.50 -12.59
CA PRO A 229 -16.64 4.83 -12.38
C PRO A 229 -16.21 5.03 -10.93
N GLY A 230 -17.01 4.64 -9.93
CA GLY A 230 -16.65 4.75 -8.52
C GLY A 230 -15.44 3.88 -8.16
N LEU A 231 -14.71 4.27 -7.11
CA LEU A 231 -13.43 3.69 -6.73
C LEU A 231 -13.52 2.69 -5.57
N ASN A 232 -14.73 2.39 -5.05
CA ASN A 232 -14.91 1.41 -3.99
C ASN A 232 -14.72 -0.02 -4.54
N VAL A 233 -13.48 -0.44 -4.66
CA VAL A 233 -13.10 -1.76 -5.19
C VAL A 233 -13.29 -2.90 -4.18
N ALA A 234 -13.49 -2.61 -2.90
CA ALA A 234 -13.91 -3.59 -1.91
C ALA A 234 -15.41 -3.92 -2.01
N LEU A 235 -16.18 -3.14 -2.78
CA LEU A 235 -17.65 -3.18 -2.83
C LEU A 235 -18.27 -3.07 -1.43
N TYR A 236 -17.58 -2.41 -0.52
CA TYR A 236 -17.96 -2.25 0.88
C TYR A 236 -19.26 -1.49 1.02
N THR A 237 -20.11 -1.94 1.93
CA THR A 237 -21.39 -1.32 2.25
C THR A 237 -21.60 -1.41 3.75
N ASN A 238 -21.61 -0.26 4.40
CA ASN A 238 -21.91 -0.15 5.83
C ASN A 238 -22.50 1.23 6.07
N ILE A 239 -23.77 1.28 6.51
CA ILE A 239 -24.53 2.52 6.71
C ILE A 239 -23.82 3.46 7.69
N LYS A 240 -23.19 2.91 8.76
CA LYS A 240 -22.46 3.73 9.73
C LYS A 240 -21.20 4.32 9.13
N ALA A 241 -20.44 3.53 8.35
CA ALA A 241 -19.26 4.02 7.65
C ALA A 241 -19.62 5.10 6.62
N ASP A 242 -20.67 4.90 5.84
CA ASP A 242 -21.17 5.88 4.88
C ASP A 242 -21.50 7.21 5.57
N LYS A 243 -22.29 7.15 6.66
CA LYS A 243 -22.65 8.34 7.43
C LYS A 243 -21.44 9.07 8.01
N LEU A 244 -20.44 8.35 8.52
CA LEU A 244 -19.19 8.94 9.05
C LEU A 244 -18.41 9.69 7.96
N LEU A 245 -18.37 9.14 6.74
CA LEU A 245 -17.72 9.77 5.59
C LEU A 245 -18.47 11.01 5.11
N GLU A 246 -19.81 10.97 5.07
CA GLU A 246 -20.65 12.11 4.73
C GLU A 246 -20.51 13.24 5.74
N GLU A 247 -20.59 12.92 7.05
CA GLU A 247 -20.43 13.90 8.12
C GLU A 247 -19.06 14.56 8.09
N ALA A 248 -17.98 13.77 7.91
CA ALA A 248 -16.62 14.28 7.88
C ALA A 248 -16.40 15.38 6.81
N ARG A 249 -17.03 15.21 5.63
CA ARG A 249 -16.96 16.21 4.54
C ARG A 249 -17.59 17.55 4.91
N GLY A 250 -18.60 17.56 5.78
CA GLY A 250 -19.28 18.79 6.23
C GLY A 250 -18.61 19.49 7.40
N ILE A 251 -17.61 18.87 8.04
CA ILE A 251 -16.97 19.40 9.26
C ILE A 251 -15.74 20.24 8.89
N GLN A 252 -15.76 21.53 9.26
CA GLN A 252 -14.60 22.43 9.10
C GLN A 252 -13.58 22.30 10.23
N ASP A 253 -14.02 21.92 11.43
CA ASP A 253 -13.16 21.69 12.58
C ASP A 253 -12.30 20.44 12.33
N GLU A 254 -10.99 20.63 12.20
CA GLU A 254 -10.05 19.56 11.88
C GLU A 254 -10.05 18.45 12.94
N THR A 255 -10.17 18.77 14.22
CA THR A 255 -10.17 17.76 15.29
C THR A 255 -11.40 16.86 15.19
N LYS A 256 -12.57 17.46 15.04
CA LYS A 256 -13.83 16.70 14.88
C LYS A 256 -13.85 15.87 13.59
N ARG A 257 -13.29 16.43 12.50
CA ARG A 257 -13.18 15.70 11.24
C ARG A 257 -12.22 14.51 11.36
N ALA A 258 -11.08 14.69 12.04
CA ALA A 258 -10.14 13.61 12.32
C ALA A 258 -10.79 12.48 13.14
N ASP A 259 -11.61 12.83 14.13
CA ASP A 259 -12.31 11.83 14.95
C ASP A 259 -13.31 11.02 14.11
N LYS A 260 -14.02 11.66 13.17
CA LYS A 260 -14.88 10.93 12.23
C LYS A 260 -14.11 9.94 11.35
N TYR A 261 -12.92 10.31 10.90
CA TYR A 261 -12.06 9.41 10.13
C TYR A 261 -11.51 8.26 10.98
N LYS A 262 -11.24 8.47 12.27
CA LYS A 262 -10.86 7.38 13.18
C LYS A 262 -12.02 6.39 13.38
N GLU A 263 -13.22 6.90 13.71
CA GLU A 263 -14.41 6.07 13.84
C GLU A 263 -14.71 5.27 12.57
N PHE A 264 -14.56 5.87 11.39
CA PHE A 264 -14.69 5.19 10.10
C PHE A 264 -13.70 4.04 9.95
N GLN A 265 -12.42 4.27 10.27
CA GLN A 265 -11.38 3.24 10.17
C GLN A 265 -11.65 2.07 11.13
N GLU A 266 -12.20 2.35 12.31
CA GLU A 266 -12.62 1.32 13.27
C GLU A 266 -13.75 0.46 12.69
N GLU A 267 -14.75 1.06 12.01
CA GLU A 267 -15.83 0.29 11.37
C GLU A 267 -15.28 -0.59 10.23
N VAL A 268 -14.39 -0.07 9.39
CA VAL A 268 -13.72 -0.86 8.35
C VAL A 268 -12.92 -2.01 8.96
N SER A 269 -12.18 -1.76 10.03
CA SER A 269 -11.40 -2.79 10.74
C SER A 269 -12.30 -3.91 11.29
N LYS A 270 -13.44 -3.57 11.89
CA LYS A 270 -14.41 -4.55 12.40
C LYS A 270 -14.93 -5.47 11.30
N ASP A 271 -15.19 -4.94 10.11
CA ASP A 271 -15.79 -5.69 9.01
C ASP A 271 -14.77 -6.39 8.13
N THR A 272 -13.52 -5.90 8.12
CA THR A 272 -12.40 -6.43 7.34
C THR A 272 -12.74 -6.60 5.84
N PRO A 273 -13.24 -5.58 5.14
CA PRO A 273 -13.54 -5.67 3.70
C PRO A 273 -12.28 -5.66 2.84
N ALA A 274 -11.16 -5.27 3.41
CA ALA A 274 -9.83 -5.28 2.80
C ALA A 274 -8.77 -5.69 3.81
N ILE A 275 -7.66 -6.19 3.31
CA ILE A 275 -6.45 -6.51 4.08
C ILE A 275 -5.38 -5.52 3.65
N PHE A 276 -5.14 -4.51 4.48
CA PHE A 276 -4.11 -3.50 4.23
C PHE A 276 -2.74 -4.13 4.46
N LEU A 277 -1.77 -3.82 3.60
CA LEU A 277 -0.46 -4.47 3.58
C LEU A 277 0.66 -3.50 3.91
N PHE A 278 0.87 -2.53 3.04
CA PHE A 278 1.96 -1.57 3.17
C PHE A 278 1.69 -0.24 2.46
N SER A 279 2.43 0.77 2.90
CA SER A 279 2.60 2.04 2.20
C SER A 279 4.06 2.12 1.74
N PRO A 280 4.35 2.24 0.43
CA PRO A 280 5.73 2.29 -0.05
C PRO A 280 6.38 3.62 0.28
N LYS A 281 7.69 3.63 0.45
CA LYS A 281 8.48 4.84 0.57
C LYS A 281 8.98 5.29 -0.80
N PHE A 282 8.96 6.59 -1.04
CA PHE A 282 9.61 7.17 -2.20
C PHE A 282 11.13 7.19 -1.99
N ILE A 283 11.85 6.56 -2.91
CA ILE A 283 13.31 6.49 -2.87
C ILE A 283 13.88 7.65 -3.68
N TYR A 284 14.73 8.46 -3.05
CA TYR A 284 15.37 9.61 -3.65
C TYR A 284 16.87 9.58 -3.38
N VAL A 285 17.66 9.36 -4.42
CA VAL A 285 19.11 9.27 -4.32
C VAL A 285 19.70 10.65 -4.66
N ILE A 286 20.43 11.22 -3.71
CA ILE A 286 21.01 12.57 -3.82
C ILE A 286 22.49 12.54 -3.45
N PRO A 287 23.33 13.44 -4.03
CA PRO A 287 24.73 13.51 -3.65
C PRO A 287 24.91 14.03 -2.21
N LYS A 288 25.92 13.54 -1.49
CA LYS A 288 26.19 13.90 -0.08
C LYS A 288 26.42 15.40 0.13
N ASN A 289 26.93 16.10 -0.88
CA ASN A 289 27.18 17.54 -0.84
C ASN A 289 25.94 18.41 -1.16
N LEU A 290 24.78 17.80 -1.47
CA LEU A 290 23.52 18.53 -1.56
C LEU A 290 22.92 18.69 -0.15
N LYS A 291 22.69 19.91 0.27
CA LYS A 291 22.15 20.30 1.58
C LYS A 291 20.86 21.10 1.44
N GLY A 292 20.18 21.34 2.56
CA GLY A 292 18.89 22.05 2.57
C GLY A 292 17.72 21.16 2.10
N THR A 293 17.87 19.86 2.19
CA THR A 293 16.86 18.85 1.81
C THR A 293 16.20 18.19 3.02
N ASP A 294 16.45 18.68 4.23
CA ASP A 294 16.06 17.99 5.47
C ASP A 294 14.58 18.15 5.82
N ASP A 295 13.97 19.24 5.34
CA ASP A 295 12.53 19.51 5.53
C ASP A 295 11.61 18.65 4.63
N MET A 296 12.16 17.69 3.87
CA MET A 296 11.38 16.78 3.04
C MET A 296 11.04 15.50 3.83
N GLU A 297 9.88 15.45 4.45
CA GLU A 297 9.44 14.27 5.21
C GLU A 297 8.40 13.43 4.47
N SER A 298 7.42 14.09 3.85
CA SER A 298 6.35 13.43 3.09
C SER A 298 6.03 14.20 1.82
N ILE A 299 5.64 13.46 0.79
CA ILE A 299 5.21 14.00 -0.50
C ILE A 299 3.98 13.23 -0.97
N THR A 300 3.02 13.92 -1.57
CA THR A 300 1.84 13.27 -2.18
C THR A 300 2.14 12.81 -3.59
N VAL A 301 2.87 13.65 -4.32
CA VAL A 301 3.33 13.35 -5.69
C VAL A 301 4.84 13.57 -5.80
N PRO A 302 5.53 12.84 -6.69
CA PRO A 302 7.00 12.93 -6.82
C PRO A 302 7.54 14.34 -7.08
N SER A 303 6.77 15.24 -7.71
CA SER A 303 7.19 16.62 -7.97
C SER A 303 7.29 17.48 -6.70
N GLU A 304 6.58 17.15 -5.65
CA GLU A 304 6.63 17.90 -4.38
C GLU A 304 8.00 17.85 -3.69
N ARG A 305 8.89 16.90 -4.06
CA ARG A 305 10.28 16.89 -3.59
C ARG A 305 11.02 18.19 -3.90
N PHE A 306 10.53 18.97 -4.84
CA PHE A 306 11.09 20.28 -5.20
C PHE A 306 10.46 21.46 -4.44
N SER A 307 9.50 21.25 -3.56
CA SER A 307 8.82 22.33 -2.82
C SER A 307 9.80 23.22 -2.03
N THR A 308 10.88 22.63 -1.53
CA THR A 308 11.93 23.32 -0.76
C THR A 308 13.18 23.63 -1.58
N ILE A 309 13.12 23.54 -2.91
CA ILE A 309 14.29 23.71 -3.80
C ILE A 309 15.03 25.04 -3.62
N HIS A 310 14.32 26.07 -3.19
CA HIS A 310 14.91 27.40 -2.91
C HIS A 310 15.87 27.36 -1.72
N LYS A 311 15.78 26.36 -0.84
CA LYS A 311 16.67 26.13 0.32
C LYS A 311 17.89 25.28 -0.05
N TRP A 312 17.87 24.62 -1.22
CA TRP A 312 18.92 23.68 -1.58
C TRP A 312 20.22 24.40 -1.94
N TYR A 313 21.35 23.87 -1.48
CA TYR A 313 22.68 24.35 -1.83
C TYR A 313 23.67 23.19 -1.87
N ARG A 314 24.81 23.41 -2.53
CA ARG A 314 25.92 22.44 -2.55
C ARG A 314 27.05 22.94 -1.68
N THR A 315 27.58 22.08 -0.82
CA THR A 315 28.87 22.32 -0.18
C THR A 315 29.97 22.06 -1.21
N THR A 316 30.83 23.05 -1.38
CA THR A 316 32.01 22.93 -2.25
C THR A 316 33.26 23.08 -1.40
N ASP A 317 34.28 22.25 -1.64
CA ASP A 317 35.58 22.35 -0.94
C ASP A 317 36.39 23.60 -1.35
N LYS A 318 35.86 24.40 -2.26
CA LYS A 318 36.46 25.66 -2.68
C LYS A 318 35.95 26.81 -1.81
N VAL A 319 36.38 26.84 -0.57
CA VAL A 319 36.27 28.02 0.30
C VAL A 319 37.59 28.75 0.16
N TRP A 320 37.53 30.08 -0.03
CA TRP A 320 38.73 30.87 0.08
C TRP A 320 39.35 30.61 1.46
N LYS A 321 40.68 30.37 1.52
CA LYS A 321 41.37 29.99 2.78
C LYS A 321 41.05 30.92 3.97
N ILE A 322 40.67 32.16 3.71
CA ILE A 322 40.27 33.18 4.71
C ILE A 322 38.95 32.78 5.44
N PHE A 323 38.08 32.01 4.81
CA PHE A 323 36.79 31.58 5.36
C PHE A 323 36.72 30.08 5.72
N ALA A 324 37.80 29.35 5.55
CA ALA A 324 37.93 27.97 6.01
C ALA A 324 38.28 27.99 7.48
N LYS A 325 37.30 27.83 8.35
CA LYS A 325 37.47 27.49 9.78
C LYS A 325 37.35 25.98 9.98
#